data_1ed07164c646687856a931a958484c4a
#
_entry.id   1ed07164c646687856a931a958484c4a
#
_cell.length_a   1.000
_cell.length_b   1.000
_cell.length_c   1.000
_cell.angle_alpha   90.00
_cell.angle_beta   90.00
_cell.angle_gamma   90.00
#
_symmetry.space_group_name_H-M   'P 1'
#
loop_
_entity.id
_entity.type
_entity.pdbx_description
1 polymer ?
#
loop_
_entity_poly.entity_id
_entity_poly.type
_entity_poly.pdbx_seq_one_letter_code
_entity_poly.pdbx_strand_id
1 'polypeptide(L)'
;MKQIKKGFVLRQVCGGNVIVGEGLDAIDFGKLLSLNETAAWLWQQAADMGSFSADMLADKLCQEYEVDQEQAYNDVCAIIDKWQEVGVLEDAE
;
A
#
# COMPACT_ATOMS: atom_id res chain seq x y z
N MET A 1 3.74 -5.38 -13.06
CA MET A 1 3.06 -4.47 -12.13
C MET A 1 2.57 -5.25 -10.92
N LYS A 2 2.25 -4.55 -9.87
CA LYS A 2 1.77 -5.16 -8.63
C LYS A 2 0.31 -4.80 -8.42
N GLN A 3 -0.37 -5.59 -7.61
CA GLN A 3 -1.73 -5.28 -7.19
C GLN A 3 -1.92 -5.76 -5.75
N ILE A 4 -2.89 -5.16 -5.08
CA ILE A 4 -3.24 -5.56 -3.72
C ILE A 4 -4.01 -6.88 -3.81
N LYS A 5 -3.61 -7.85 -2.99
CA LYS A 5 -4.33 -9.13 -2.92
C LYS A 5 -5.75 -8.91 -2.44
N LYS A 6 -6.68 -9.68 -2.98
CA LYS A 6 -8.06 -9.65 -2.52
C LYS A 6 -8.14 -10.02 -1.06
N GLY A 7 -9.03 -9.34 -0.36
CA GLY A 7 -9.26 -9.62 1.04
C GLY A 7 -8.51 -8.71 2.00
N PHE A 8 -7.59 -7.88 1.50
CA PHE A 8 -6.90 -6.91 2.35
C PHE A 8 -7.52 -5.54 2.18
N VAL A 9 -7.90 -4.94 3.29
CA VAL A 9 -8.57 -3.64 3.29
C VAL A 9 -7.95 -2.72 4.33
N LEU A 10 -8.06 -1.44 4.07
CA LEU A 10 -7.61 -0.41 4.99
C LEU A 10 -8.73 -0.09 5.98
N ARG A 11 -8.40 -0.12 7.27
CA ARG A 11 -9.31 0.25 8.34
C ARG A 11 -8.69 1.32 9.20
N GLN A 12 -9.51 2.18 9.75
CA GLN A 12 -9.08 3.15 10.75
C GLN A 12 -9.53 2.67 12.12
N VAL A 13 -8.59 2.51 13.04
CA VAL A 13 -8.89 2.09 14.40
C VAL A 13 -8.07 2.93 15.36
N CYS A 14 -8.70 3.43 16.38
CA CYS A 14 -8.06 4.17 17.49
C CYS A 14 -7.09 5.24 17.01
N GLY A 15 -7.48 5.99 15.98
CA GLY A 15 -6.65 7.06 15.45
C GLY A 15 -5.51 6.63 14.56
N GLY A 16 -5.44 5.36 14.21
CA GLY A 16 -4.41 4.84 13.31
C GLY A 16 -5.02 4.18 12.09
N ASN A 17 -4.16 3.88 11.14
CA ASN A 17 -4.54 3.17 9.93
C ASN A 17 -3.91 1.79 9.93
N VAL A 18 -4.70 0.77 9.65
CA VAL A 18 -4.19 -0.60 9.59
C VAL A 18 -4.77 -1.32 8.39
N ILE A 19 -3.97 -2.22 7.84
CA ILE A 19 -4.44 -3.15 6.81
C ILE A 19 -4.82 -4.44 7.51
N VAL A 20 -6.03 -4.90 7.24
CA VAL A 20 -6.54 -6.14 7.82
C VAL A 20 -6.96 -7.07 6.71
N GLY A 21 -6.84 -8.36 6.95
CA GLY A 21 -7.36 -9.37 6.05
C GLY A 21 -8.83 -9.62 6.34
N GLU A 22 -9.65 -9.54 5.32
CA GLU A 22 -11.07 -9.91 5.39
C GLU A 22 -11.31 -11.03 4.41
N GLY A 23 -12.17 -11.96 4.78
CA GLY A 23 -12.51 -13.06 3.91
C GLY A 23 -12.01 -14.37 4.47
N LEU A 24 -12.43 -15.44 3.84
CA LEU A 24 -12.30 -16.78 4.40
C LEU A 24 -10.88 -17.31 4.40
N ASP A 25 -10.10 -16.93 3.40
CA ASP A 25 -8.77 -17.49 3.24
C ASP A 25 -7.66 -16.55 3.70
N ALA A 26 -8.03 -15.36 4.08
CA ALA A 26 -7.05 -14.34 4.46
C ALA A 26 -6.75 -14.36 5.94
N ILE A 27 -7.08 -15.44 6.61
CA ILE A 27 -7.07 -15.42 8.05
C ILE A 27 -5.71 -15.77 8.60
N ASP A 28 -4.82 -14.87 8.40
CA ASP A 28 -3.63 -14.86 9.22
C ASP A 28 -3.74 -13.61 10.08
N PHE A 29 -4.39 -13.77 11.22
CA PHE A 29 -4.64 -12.65 12.11
C PHE A 29 -3.36 -12.01 12.65
N GLY A 30 -2.22 -12.63 12.42
CA GLY A 30 -0.94 -12.03 12.74
C GLY A 30 -0.47 -10.99 11.76
N LYS A 31 -1.19 -10.79 10.67
CA LYS A 31 -0.75 -9.88 9.61
C LYS A 31 -1.51 -8.57 9.60
N LEU A 32 -1.53 -7.90 10.73
CA LEU A 32 -1.98 -6.52 10.78
C LEU A 32 -0.80 -5.63 10.43
N LEU A 33 -0.99 -4.77 9.47
CA LEU A 33 0.05 -3.84 9.03
C LEU A 33 -0.40 -2.42 9.34
N SER A 34 0.33 -1.77 10.25
CA SER A 34 0.06 -0.37 10.59
C SER A 34 0.65 0.54 9.53
N LEU A 35 -0.11 1.54 9.13
CA LEU A 35 0.34 2.51 8.13
C LEU A 35 0.27 3.92 8.71
N ASN A 36 1.29 4.71 8.41
CA ASN A 36 1.20 6.15 8.67
C ASN A 36 0.30 6.80 7.61
N GLU A 37 0.06 8.10 7.74
CA GLU A 37 -0.86 8.81 6.84
C GLU A 37 -0.44 8.70 5.37
N THR A 38 0.84 8.86 5.09
CA THR A 38 1.35 8.79 3.72
C THR A 38 1.18 7.39 3.14
N ALA A 39 1.53 6.36 3.91
CA ALA A 39 1.37 4.99 3.45
C ALA A 39 -0.09 4.61 3.26
N ALA A 40 -0.98 5.09 4.14
CA ALA A 40 -2.42 4.85 3.99
C ALA A 40 -2.95 5.52 2.73
N TRP A 41 -2.50 6.75 2.46
CA TRP A 41 -2.89 7.45 1.24
C TRP A 41 -2.41 6.69 0.00
N LEU A 42 -1.17 6.22 0.01
CA LEU A 42 -0.63 5.43 -1.11
C LEU A 42 -1.39 4.13 -1.29
N TRP A 43 -1.80 3.49 -0.21
CA TRP A 43 -2.63 2.28 -0.29
C TRP A 43 -3.94 2.57 -1.02
N GLN A 44 -4.59 3.68 -0.71
CA GLN A 44 -5.83 4.06 -1.36
C GLN A 44 -5.61 4.33 -2.86
N GLN A 45 -4.50 4.98 -3.20
CA GLN A 45 -4.17 5.20 -4.61
C GLN A 45 -3.94 3.89 -5.34
N ALA A 46 -3.21 2.97 -4.72
CA ALA A 46 -2.95 1.66 -5.31
C ALA A 46 -4.24 0.87 -5.49
N ALA A 47 -5.13 0.92 -4.51
CA ALA A 47 -6.42 0.23 -4.60
C ALA A 47 -7.28 0.79 -5.73
N ASP A 48 -7.28 2.11 -5.89
CA ASP A 48 -8.04 2.77 -6.94
C ASP A 48 -7.50 2.44 -8.34
N MET A 49 -6.19 2.32 -8.46
CA MET A 49 -5.56 1.97 -9.73
C MET A 49 -5.80 0.53 -10.14
N GLY A 50 -6.00 -0.36 -9.16
CA GLY A 50 -6.05 -1.79 -9.39
C GLY A 50 -4.64 -2.36 -9.48
N SER A 51 -3.95 -2.15 -10.60
CA SER A 51 -2.55 -2.52 -10.72
C SER A 51 -1.69 -1.27 -10.76
N PHE A 52 -0.49 -1.35 -10.23
CA PHE A 52 0.38 -0.18 -10.07
C PHE A 52 1.85 -0.58 -10.13
N SER A 53 2.69 0.43 -10.31
CA SER A 53 4.14 0.28 -10.21
C SER A 53 4.68 1.35 -9.26
N ALA A 54 5.95 1.19 -8.86
CA ALA A 54 6.58 2.18 -8.01
C ALA A 54 6.60 3.55 -8.68
N ASP A 55 6.86 3.59 -9.99
CA ASP A 55 6.87 4.85 -10.74
C ASP A 55 5.52 5.55 -10.69
N MET A 56 4.43 4.80 -10.86
CA MET A 56 3.09 5.36 -10.85
C MET A 56 2.76 5.95 -9.49
N LEU A 57 3.08 5.24 -8.43
CA LEU A 57 2.83 5.76 -7.07
C LEU A 57 3.73 6.94 -6.74
N ALA A 58 4.98 6.91 -7.18
CA ALA A 58 5.89 8.03 -6.98
C ALA A 58 5.38 9.29 -7.67
N ASP A 59 4.87 9.15 -8.89
CA ASP A 59 4.27 10.29 -9.61
C ASP A 59 3.08 10.86 -8.84
N LYS A 60 2.22 10.00 -8.31
CA LYS A 60 1.09 10.44 -7.49
C LYS A 60 1.57 11.18 -6.25
N LEU A 61 2.60 10.66 -5.61
CA LEU A 61 3.14 11.27 -4.41
C LEU A 61 3.70 12.66 -4.68
N CYS A 62 4.41 12.82 -5.80
CA CYS A 62 4.92 14.12 -6.22
C CYS A 62 3.82 15.12 -6.52
N GLN A 63 2.68 14.66 -7.03
CA GLN A 63 1.55 15.53 -7.33
C GLN A 63 0.84 16.00 -6.07
N GLU A 64 0.81 15.18 -5.03
CA GLU A 64 0.09 15.47 -3.81
C GLU A 64 0.95 16.20 -2.77
N TYR A 65 2.23 15.86 -2.72
CA TYR A 65 3.16 16.40 -1.71
C TYR A 65 4.33 17.07 -2.40
N GLU A 66 4.94 18.02 -1.72
CA GLU A 66 6.12 18.72 -2.23
C GLU A 66 7.37 17.89 -1.97
N VAL A 67 7.59 16.87 -2.78
CA VAL A 67 8.79 16.03 -2.72
C VAL A 67 9.35 15.90 -4.13
N ASP A 68 10.67 15.73 -4.25
CA ASP A 68 11.24 15.49 -5.56
C ASP A 68 11.01 14.04 -6.00
N GLN A 69 11.18 13.80 -7.28
CA GLN A 69 10.88 12.51 -7.89
C GLN A 69 11.74 11.40 -7.31
N GLU A 70 13.00 11.66 -7.08
CA GLU A 70 13.92 10.65 -6.56
C GLU A 70 13.53 10.26 -5.13
N GLN A 71 13.23 11.23 -4.29
CA GLN A 71 12.82 10.97 -2.91
C GLN A 71 11.49 10.21 -2.90
N ALA A 72 10.53 10.64 -3.71
CA ALA A 72 9.25 9.98 -3.81
C ALA A 72 9.39 8.52 -4.23
N TYR A 73 10.23 8.28 -5.23
CA TYR A 73 10.46 6.93 -5.72
C TYR A 73 11.08 6.05 -4.64
N ASN A 74 12.10 6.55 -3.95
CA ASN A 74 12.75 5.81 -2.87
C ASN A 74 11.79 5.48 -1.75
N ASP A 75 10.95 6.43 -1.35
CA ASP A 75 9.96 6.22 -0.30
C ASP A 75 8.92 5.19 -0.71
N VAL A 76 8.44 5.28 -1.95
CA VAL A 76 7.46 4.34 -2.47
C VAL A 76 8.04 2.94 -2.57
N CYS A 77 9.28 2.81 -3.03
CA CYS A 77 9.93 1.50 -3.10
C CYS A 77 10.04 0.85 -1.73
N ALA A 78 10.40 1.62 -0.70
CA ALA A 78 10.48 1.09 0.66
C ALA A 78 9.11 0.61 1.16
N ILE A 79 8.06 1.37 0.86
CA ILE A 79 6.70 1.02 1.25
C ILE A 79 6.25 -0.25 0.53
N ILE A 80 6.47 -0.33 -0.78
CA ILE A 80 6.10 -1.50 -1.58
C ILE A 80 6.84 -2.74 -1.08
N ASP A 81 8.13 -2.60 -0.79
CA ASP A 81 8.92 -3.72 -0.26
C ASP A 81 8.33 -4.23 1.06
N LYS A 82 7.92 -3.31 1.92
CA LYS A 82 7.30 -3.67 3.19
C LYS A 82 5.98 -4.41 2.98
N TRP A 83 5.14 -3.90 2.10
CA TRP A 83 3.87 -4.55 1.79
C TRP A 83 4.09 -5.94 1.19
N GLN A 84 5.09 -6.06 0.34
CA GLN A 84 5.41 -7.35 -0.29
C GLN A 84 5.93 -8.35 0.74
N GLU A 85 6.78 -7.87 1.66
CA GLU A 85 7.30 -8.70 2.75
C GLU A 85 6.17 -9.23 3.64
N VAL A 86 5.19 -8.39 3.94
CA VAL A 86 4.03 -8.77 4.74
C VAL A 86 3.10 -9.71 3.97
N GLY A 87 3.13 -9.66 2.64
CA GLY A 87 2.35 -10.58 1.82
C GLY A 87 1.00 -10.04 1.40
N VAL A 88 0.83 -8.72 1.34
CA VAL A 88 -0.44 -8.10 0.92
C VAL A 88 -0.46 -7.75 -0.55
N LEU A 89 0.64 -7.94 -1.26
CA LEU A 89 0.73 -7.67 -2.70
C LEU A 89 0.96 -8.96 -3.48
N GLU A 90 0.54 -8.92 -4.73
CA GLU A 90 0.80 -9.99 -5.69
C GLU A 90 1.15 -9.37 -7.03
N ASP A 91 1.70 -10.16 -7.94
CA ASP A 91 1.99 -9.69 -9.27
C ASP A 91 0.69 -9.58 -10.07
N ALA A 92 0.52 -8.46 -10.75
CA ALA A 92 -0.61 -8.24 -11.65
C ALA A 92 -0.19 -8.67 -13.04
N GLU A 93 -1.05 -9.41 -13.70
CA GLU A 93 -0.83 -9.83 -15.08
C GLU A 93 -1.18 -8.71 -16.05
#